data_347e7a5e20d26d6e20691770bc2a0386
#
_entry.id   347e7a5e20d26d6e20691770bc2a0386
#
_cell.length_a   1.000
_cell.length_b   1.000
_cell.length_c   1.000
_cell.angle_alpha   90.00
_cell.angle_beta   90.00
_cell.angle_gamma   90.00
#
_symmetry.space_group_name_H-M   'P 1'
#
loop_
_entity.id
_entity.type
_entity.pdbx_description
1 polymer ?
#
loop_
_entity_poly.entity_id
_entity_poly.type
_entity_poly.pdbx_seq_one_letter_code
_entity_poly.pdbx_strand_id
1 'polypeptide(L)'
;MANPNVVAVSSIHANTAVDADVAASAVSLLTAASDKLLKINSLVIANIDGTNAADISVWITRSSADYYLAKTISVPADSTLVPIDKNMGLYLVEGDILKIQASAAGDLSAVCSYEEIDDA
;
A
#
# COMPACT_ATOMS: atom_id res chain seq x y z
N MET A 1 -10.18 -19.27 -9.34
CA MET A 1 -9.30 -18.11 -9.18
C MET A 1 -10.00 -16.87 -9.71
N ALA A 2 -10.76 -16.26 -8.88
CA ALA A 2 -11.53 -15.09 -9.27
C ALA A 2 -11.61 -14.11 -8.10
N ASN A 3 -11.90 -12.85 -8.42
CA ASN A 3 -12.16 -11.88 -7.38
C ASN A 3 -13.44 -12.25 -6.64
N PRO A 4 -13.45 -12.10 -5.32
CA PRO A 4 -14.67 -12.33 -4.54
C PRO A 4 -15.81 -11.43 -5.00
N ASN A 5 -17.00 -11.95 -5.00
CA ASN A 5 -18.21 -11.16 -5.21
C ASN A 5 -18.50 -10.40 -3.91
N VAL A 6 -18.38 -9.08 -3.94
CA VAL A 6 -18.53 -8.26 -2.73
C VAL A 6 -19.95 -8.26 -2.16
N VAL A 7 -20.93 -8.77 -2.91
CA VAL A 7 -22.30 -8.92 -2.43
C VAL A 7 -22.50 -10.24 -1.68
N ALA A 8 -21.67 -11.25 -1.96
CA ALA A 8 -21.82 -12.61 -1.42
C ALA A 8 -20.48 -13.16 -0.94
N VAL A 9 -19.83 -12.43 -0.05
CA VAL A 9 -18.54 -12.83 0.52
C VAL A 9 -18.74 -13.73 1.75
N SER A 10 -17.75 -14.58 2.06
CA SER A 10 -17.79 -15.40 3.26
C SER A 10 -17.36 -14.63 4.49
N SER A 11 -16.41 -13.73 4.36
CA SER A 11 -15.94 -12.91 5.48
C SER A 11 -15.23 -11.67 5.01
N ILE A 12 -15.21 -10.64 5.87
CA ILE A 12 -14.47 -9.41 5.66
C ILE A 12 -13.68 -9.13 6.94
N HIS A 13 -12.36 -9.03 6.83
CA HIS A 13 -11.50 -8.74 7.96
C HIS A 13 -10.78 -7.41 7.74
N ALA A 14 -10.98 -6.47 8.65
CA ALA A 14 -10.22 -5.23 8.67
C ALA A 14 -8.82 -5.50 9.21
N ASN A 15 -7.81 -4.86 8.63
CA ASN A 15 -6.43 -5.04 9.07
C ASN A 15 -5.61 -3.79 8.75
N THR A 16 -4.43 -3.70 9.33
CA THR A 16 -3.49 -2.61 9.08
C THR A 16 -2.11 -3.20 8.86
N ALA A 17 -1.53 -2.94 7.68
CA ALA A 17 -0.15 -3.29 7.38
C ALA A 17 0.75 -2.11 7.76
N VAL A 18 1.88 -2.40 8.38
CA VAL A 18 2.81 -1.37 8.84
C VAL A 18 4.22 -1.69 8.38
N ASP A 19 4.99 -0.64 8.13
CA ASP A 19 6.42 -0.73 7.86
C ASP A 19 7.09 0.41 8.61
N ALA A 20 7.86 0.06 9.63
CA ALA A 20 8.49 1.06 10.50
C ALA A 20 9.61 1.82 9.79
N ASP A 21 10.21 1.23 8.76
CA ASP A 21 11.32 1.81 8.04
C ASP A 21 11.28 1.33 6.58
N VAL A 22 10.73 2.18 5.72
CA VAL A 22 10.60 1.83 4.30
C VAL A 22 12.00 1.77 3.68
N ALA A 23 12.33 0.61 3.12
CA ALA A 23 13.64 0.38 2.54
C ALA A 23 13.87 1.18 1.26
N ALA A 24 15.14 1.37 0.91
CA ALA A 24 15.54 2.01 -0.34
C ALA A 24 15.46 1.06 -1.54
N SER A 25 14.92 -0.13 -1.34
CA SER A 25 14.60 -1.11 -2.39
C SER A 25 13.11 -1.42 -2.35
N ALA A 26 12.57 -1.99 -3.43
CA ALA A 26 11.14 -2.28 -3.52
C ALA A 26 10.68 -3.22 -2.40
N VAL A 27 9.61 -2.85 -1.72
CA VAL A 27 9.00 -3.61 -0.64
C VAL A 27 7.59 -4.01 -1.05
N SER A 28 7.26 -5.31 -0.95
CA SER A 28 5.89 -5.78 -1.14
C SER A 28 5.14 -5.58 0.17
N LEU A 29 4.35 -4.51 0.26
CA LEU A 29 3.62 -4.17 1.48
C LEU A 29 2.40 -5.07 1.64
N LEU A 30 1.64 -5.29 0.57
CA LEU A 30 0.45 -6.12 0.54
C LEU A 30 0.42 -6.95 -0.73
N THR A 31 0.00 -8.21 -0.61
CA THR A 31 -0.24 -9.08 -1.76
C THR A 31 -1.64 -9.67 -1.63
N ALA A 32 -2.44 -9.53 -2.68
CA ALA A 32 -3.76 -10.15 -2.71
C ALA A 32 -3.60 -11.62 -3.10
N ALA A 33 -3.85 -12.51 -2.15
CA ALA A 33 -3.75 -13.95 -2.35
C ALA A 33 -4.89 -14.49 -3.23
N SER A 34 -4.82 -15.77 -3.57
CA SER A 34 -5.90 -16.46 -4.30
C SER A 34 -7.22 -16.32 -3.58
N ASP A 35 -8.26 -16.00 -4.34
CA ASP A 35 -9.64 -15.87 -3.85
C ASP A 35 -9.81 -14.78 -2.79
N LYS A 36 -8.89 -13.81 -2.76
CA LYS A 36 -8.94 -12.65 -1.88
C LYS A 36 -9.06 -11.37 -2.68
N LEU A 37 -9.74 -10.40 -2.08
CA LEU A 37 -9.81 -9.04 -2.59
C LEU A 37 -9.40 -8.14 -1.44
N LEU A 38 -8.44 -7.25 -1.66
CA LEU A 38 -8.03 -6.29 -0.65
C LEU A 38 -8.58 -4.92 -1.02
N LYS A 39 -9.44 -4.38 -0.18
CA LYS A 39 -9.92 -3.01 -0.32
C LYS A 39 -8.99 -2.11 0.49
N ILE A 40 -8.26 -1.26 -0.21
CA ILE A 40 -7.31 -0.36 0.45
C ILE A 40 -8.06 0.90 0.87
N ASN A 41 -8.13 1.14 2.17
CA ASN A 41 -8.79 2.32 2.71
C ASN A 41 -7.86 3.53 2.73
N SER A 42 -6.62 3.34 3.16
CA SER A 42 -5.66 4.44 3.19
C SER A 42 -4.23 3.92 3.24
N LEU A 43 -3.33 4.71 2.69
CA LEU A 43 -1.89 4.52 2.85
C LEU A 43 -1.30 5.85 3.29
N VAL A 44 -0.63 5.85 4.43
CA VAL A 44 -0.02 7.04 5.03
C VAL A 44 1.48 6.82 5.08
N ILE A 45 2.22 7.76 4.54
CA ILE A 45 3.70 7.77 4.57
C ILE A 45 4.12 8.93 5.44
N ALA A 46 4.76 8.63 6.56
CA ALA A 46 5.26 9.65 7.48
C ALA A 46 6.78 9.72 7.42
N ASN A 47 7.33 10.92 7.32
CA ASN A 47 8.75 11.12 7.46
C ASN A 47 9.05 11.28 8.96
N ILE A 48 9.79 10.31 9.50
CA ILE A 48 10.14 10.27 10.92
C ILE A 48 11.53 10.84 11.19
N ASP A 49 12.18 11.36 10.16
CA ASP A 49 13.46 12.06 10.30
C ASP A 49 13.18 13.56 10.47
N GLY A 50 13.70 14.14 11.53
CA GLY A 50 13.51 15.56 11.81
C GLY A 50 14.40 16.49 10.98
N THR A 51 15.25 15.98 10.10
CA THR A 51 16.26 16.75 9.39
C THR A 51 16.19 16.57 7.88
N ASN A 52 16.04 15.33 7.39
CA ASN A 52 16.17 15.01 5.98
C ASN A 52 14.84 14.72 5.33
N ALA A 53 14.60 15.24 4.13
CA ALA A 53 13.51 14.81 3.28
C ALA A 53 13.88 13.47 2.62
N ALA A 54 12.88 12.70 2.24
CA ALA A 54 13.07 11.48 1.45
C ALA A 54 11.92 11.37 0.44
N ASP A 55 12.17 10.70 -0.66
CA ASP A 55 11.16 10.48 -1.68
C ASP A 55 10.50 9.12 -1.49
N ILE A 56 9.21 9.04 -1.79
CA ILE A 56 8.45 7.80 -1.75
C ILE A 56 7.93 7.48 -3.15
N SER A 57 7.98 6.20 -3.50
CA SER A 57 7.30 5.68 -4.67
C SER A 57 6.33 4.61 -4.22
N VAL A 58 5.13 4.62 -4.80
CA VAL A 58 4.05 3.68 -4.49
C VAL A 58 3.47 3.19 -5.81
N TRP A 59 3.39 1.89 -5.99
CA TRP A 59 2.84 1.33 -7.22
C TRP A 59 2.17 -0.02 -6.98
N ILE A 60 1.39 -0.43 -7.96
CA ILE A 60 0.78 -1.75 -7.99
C ILE A 60 1.48 -2.55 -9.08
N THR A 61 1.93 -3.76 -8.75
CA THR A 61 2.43 -4.72 -9.73
C THR A 61 1.32 -5.70 -10.07
N ARG A 62 0.94 -5.74 -11.34
CA ARG A 62 -0.08 -6.66 -11.86
C ARG A 62 0.44 -7.30 -13.13
N SER A 63 0.51 -8.65 -13.15
CA SER A 63 0.99 -9.40 -14.31
C SER A 63 2.35 -8.90 -14.78
N SER A 64 3.27 -8.69 -13.85
CA SER A 64 4.65 -8.22 -14.08
C SER A 64 4.77 -6.81 -14.66
N ALA A 65 3.69 -6.03 -14.65
CA ALA A 65 3.71 -4.62 -15.03
C ALA A 65 3.46 -3.76 -13.79
N ASP A 66 4.12 -2.60 -13.75
CA ASP A 66 4.03 -1.68 -12.61
C ASP A 66 3.15 -0.48 -12.98
N TYR A 67 2.20 -0.15 -12.08
CA TYR A 67 1.30 0.96 -12.25
C TYR A 67 1.45 1.89 -11.06
N TYR A 68 2.04 3.06 -11.29
CA TYR A 68 2.40 3.97 -10.20
C TYR A 68 1.23 4.82 -9.73
N LEU A 69 1.09 4.90 -8.41
CA LEU A 69 0.21 5.85 -7.74
C LEU A 69 0.98 7.13 -7.38
N ALA A 70 2.25 6.97 -7.02
CA ALA A 70 3.16 8.06 -6.74
C ALA A 70 4.56 7.60 -7.12
N LYS A 71 5.32 8.46 -7.80
CA LYS A 71 6.69 8.13 -8.18
C LYS A 71 7.62 9.26 -7.75
N THR A 72 8.56 8.92 -6.88
CA THR A 72 9.57 9.86 -6.35
C THR A 72 8.97 11.18 -5.85
N ILE A 73 7.94 11.07 -5.01
CA ILE A 73 7.31 12.24 -4.39
C ILE A 73 8.03 12.57 -3.10
N SER A 74 8.50 13.82 -2.97
CA SER A 74 9.22 14.25 -1.79
C SER A 74 8.30 14.32 -0.57
N VAL A 75 8.77 13.71 0.53
CA VAL A 75 8.14 13.83 1.84
C VAL A 75 9.10 14.61 2.72
N PRO A 76 8.85 15.91 2.96
CA PRO A 76 9.74 16.72 3.79
C PRO A 76 9.89 16.18 5.21
N ALA A 77 10.96 16.56 5.89
CA ALA A 77 11.19 16.16 7.27
C ALA A 77 9.97 16.49 8.14
N ASP A 78 9.62 15.57 9.04
CA ASP A 78 8.49 15.70 9.97
C ASP A 78 7.13 15.90 9.31
N SER A 79 6.97 15.56 8.03
CA SER A 79 5.68 15.69 7.32
C SER A 79 5.13 14.34 6.91
N THR A 80 3.90 14.35 6.40
CA THR A 80 3.17 13.15 6.02
C THR A 80 2.58 13.32 4.63
N LEU A 81 2.70 12.28 3.82
CA LEU A 81 2.04 12.17 2.52
C LEU A 81 0.99 11.06 2.59
N VAL A 82 -0.17 11.28 2.01
CA VAL A 82 -1.24 10.28 1.94
C VAL A 82 -1.47 9.92 0.48
N PRO A 83 -0.71 8.96 -0.09
CA PRO A 83 -0.86 8.57 -1.50
C PRO A 83 -2.21 7.93 -1.80
N ILE A 84 -2.78 7.23 -0.83
CA ILE A 84 -4.10 6.61 -0.98
C ILE A 84 -4.96 7.10 0.19
N ASP A 85 -6.02 7.87 -0.12
CA ASP A 85 -6.96 8.27 0.91
C ASP A 85 -8.26 7.48 0.76
N LYS A 86 -9.14 7.60 1.75
CA LYS A 86 -10.36 6.82 1.85
C LYS A 86 -11.31 7.02 0.66
N ASN A 87 -11.21 8.14 -0.03
CA ASN A 87 -12.10 8.47 -1.15
C ASN A 87 -11.66 7.85 -2.47
N MET A 88 -10.50 7.22 -2.55
CA MET A 88 -9.96 6.69 -3.81
C MET A 88 -10.58 5.36 -4.24
N GLY A 89 -11.06 4.54 -3.30
CA GLY A 89 -11.71 3.28 -3.62
C GLY A 89 -10.81 2.27 -4.33
N LEU A 90 -9.57 2.13 -3.90
CA LEU A 90 -8.62 1.25 -4.55
C LEU A 90 -8.80 -0.20 -4.10
N TYR A 91 -8.84 -1.12 -5.06
CA TYR A 91 -8.88 -2.56 -4.80
C TYR A 91 -7.64 -3.24 -5.36
N LEU A 92 -7.05 -4.15 -4.57
CA LEU A 92 -6.08 -5.12 -5.08
C LEU A 92 -6.83 -6.42 -5.36
N VAL A 93 -6.86 -6.79 -6.63
CA VAL A 93 -7.47 -8.04 -7.05
C VAL A 93 -6.47 -9.18 -6.96
N GLU A 94 -6.93 -10.42 -7.07
CA GLU A 94 -6.07 -11.61 -6.94
C GLU A 94 -4.77 -11.46 -7.74
N GLY A 95 -3.65 -11.65 -7.07
CA GLY A 95 -2.31 -11.57 -7.66
C GLY A 95 -1.67 -10.19 -7.66
N ASP A 96 -2.43 -9.14 -7.36
CA ASP A 96 -1.87 -7.79 -7.29
C ASP A 96 -0.98 -7.63 -6.06
N ILE A 97 0.05 -6.81 -6.22
CA ILE A 97 0.97 -6.48 -5.13
C ILE A 97 1.05 -4.96 -5.00
N LEU A 98 0.81 -4.45 -3.80
CA LEU A 98 1.06 -3.04 -3.49
C LEU A 98 2.50 -2.92 -3.02
N LYS A 99 3.31 -2.16 -3.76
CA LYS A 99 4.73 -1.98 -3.48
C LYS A 99 5.04 -0.54 -3.12
N ILE A 100 6.02 -0.38 -2.25
CA ILE A 100 6.53 0.92 -1.82
C ILE A 100 8.05 0.91 -1.84
N GLN A 101 8.63 2.09 -1.97
CA GLN A 101 10.09 2.25 -1.95
C GLN A 101 10.44 3.67 -1.53
N ALA A 102 11.39 3.79 -0.61
CA ALA A 102 11.94 5.09 -0.21
C ALA A 102 13.24 5.37 -0.96
N SER A 103 13.60 6.64 -1.10
CA SER A 103 14.90 7.03 -1.69
C SER A 103 16.06 6.75 -0.75
N ALA A 104 15.79 6.67 0.56
CA ALA A 104 16.79 6.37 1.57
C ALA A 104 16.14 5.62 2.73
N ALA A 105 16.86 4.68 3.31
CA ALA A 105 16.39 3.97 4.50
C ALA A 105 16.49 4.86 5.73
N GLY A 106 15.64 4.60 6.72
CA GLY A 106 15.69 5.28 8.02
C GLY A 106 14.82 6.51 8.13
N ASP A 107 14.18 6.96 7.05
CA ASP A 107 13.46 8.24 7.05
C ASP A 107 11.94 8.09 7.03
N LEU A 108 11.41 7.07 6.37
CA LEU A 108 9.96 6.96 6.13
C LEU A 108 9.37 5.74 6.81
N SER A 109 8.17 5.90 7.37
CA SER A 109 7.34 4.79 7.82
C SER A 109 6.03 4.77 7.04
N ALA A 110 5.41 3.59 6.94
CA ALA A 110 4.17 3.40 6.20
C ALA A 110 3.13 2.71 7.06
N VAL A 111 1.88 3.18 6.95
CA VAL A 111 0.72 2.57 7.58
C VAL A 111 -0.38 2.45 6.55
N CYS A 112 -0.83 1.22 6.29
CA CYS A 112 -1.86 0.94 5.29
C CYS A 112 -3.04 0.24 5.94
N SER A 113 -4.18 0.89 5.94
CA SER A 113 -5.43 0.34 6.46
C SER A 113 -6.21 -0.30 5.32
N TYR A 114 -6.65 -1.53 5.49
CA TYR A 114 -7.34 -2.26 4.43
C TYR A 114 -8.32 -3.28 4.99
N GLU A 115 -9.19 -3.75 4.11
CA GLU A 115 -10.11 -4.86 4.40
C GLU A 115 -9.79 -6.03 3.48
N GLU A 116 -9.64 -7.22 4.04
CA GLU A 116 -9.47 -8.46 3.29
C GLU A 116 -10.83 -9.13 3.14
N ILE A 117 -11.26 -9.27 1.88
CA ILE A 117 -12.56 -9.83 1.54
C ILE A 117 -12.32 -11.24 1.00
N ASP A 118 -12.92 -12.21 1.67
CA ASP A 118 -12.80 -13.62 1.31
C ASP A 118 -13.99 -14.10 0.51
N ASP A 119 -13.72 -14.90 -0.51
CA ASP A 119 -14.74 -15.60 -1.23
C ASP A 119 -15.24 -16.79 -0.42
N ALA A 120 -16.49 -17.15 -0.62
CA ALA A 120 -17.12 -18.26 0.07
C ALA A 120 -16.57 -19.62 -0.39
#